data_bfc0cae683b9fdfc1adf05c1f64e20d9
#
_entry.id   bfc0cae683b9fdfc1adf05c1f64e20d9
#
_cell.length_a   1.000
_cell.length_b   1.000
_cell.length_c   1.000
_cell.angle_alpha   90.00
_cell.angle_beta   90.00
_cell.angle_gamma   90.00
#
_symmetry.space_group_name_H-M   'P 1'
#
loop_
_entity.id
_entity.type
_entity.pdbx_description
1 polymer ?
#
loop_
_entity_poly.entity_id
_entity_poly.type
_entity_poly.pdbx_seq_one_letter_code
_entity_poly.pdbx_strand_id
1 'polypeptide(L)'
;MKTEYTVAELNQTIDILQNFFDEVNLLDVHARKILDPHTLQAVSEYPSYWEDSQEHGPHTDIRCLHEKRRVTRLMTQNGHTKELHCYYVNVEGRELVLSLKAVMTESLSMDEAGMHAAARSLQEVNRNVYRDYVTGAFNREYLDTVYSEIVKKKAAQGIDVCFAMVSVDKLDNIHNQYGRSAVDIVMGYVVSLLKQQINMQVRDGLVAKLGGSCVVLSCEGRDYAAFVQWMQELCETARKECVVDIYKRVKFTFSVATADWAERRDWQGIATLLDDRLRAARERGGDCLVTE
;
A
#
# COMPACT_ATOMS: atom_id res chain seq x y z
N MET A 1 -3.24 6.25 -7.49
CA MET A 1 -3.41 7.00 -8.76
C MET A 1 -4.02 8.34 -8.40
N LYS A 2 -3.61 9.43 -9.06
CA LYS A 2 -4.24 10.75 -8.93
C LYS A 2 -5.74 10.57 -9.24
N THR A 3 -6.62 11.29 -8.58
CA THR A 3 -8.06 11.19 -8.82
C THR A 3 -8.58 12.27 -9.76
N GLU A 4 -7.88 13.39 -9.88
CA GLU A 4 -8.26 14.50 -10.76
C GLU A 4 -7.23 14.65 -11.89
N TYR A 5 -7.69 14.71 -13.11
CA TYR A 5 -6.87 14.79 -14.33
C TYR A 5 -7.40 15.85 -15.27
N THR A 6 -6.49 16.49 -15.98
CA THR A 6 -6.77 17.08 -17.30
C THR A 6 -6.75 15.97 -18.35
N VAL A 7 -7.35 16.20 -19.52
CA VAL A 7 -7.32 15.24 -20.64
C VAL A 7 -5.87 14.89 -21.02
N ALA A 8 -4.97 15.89 -21.07
CA ALA A 8 -3.56 15.69 -21.42
C ALA A 8 -2.81 14.80 -20.42
N GLU A 9 -3.01 15.01 -19.10
CA GLU A 9 -2.40 14.21 -18.05
C GLU A 9 -2.93 12.76 -18.05
N LEU A 10 -4.23 12.59 -18.31
CA LEU A 10 -4.83 11.26 -18.40
C LEU A 10 -4.24 10.48 -19.58
N ASN A 11 -4.10 11.13 -20.75
CA ASN A 11 -3.52 10.49 -21.92
C ASN A 11 -2.09 10.02 -21.68
N GLN A 12 -1.23 10.86 -21.10
CA GLN A 12 0.13 10.45 -20.73
C GLN A 12 0.11 9.24 -19.78
N THR A 13 -0.85 9.21 -18.86
CA THR A 13 -0.99 8.08 -17.93
C THR A 13 -1.44 6.82 -18.66
N ILE A 14 -2.40 6.92 -19.58
CA ILE A 14 -2.91 5.79 -20.38
C ILE A 14 -1.83 5.24 -21.31
N ASP A 15 -1.08 6.11 -22.00
CA ASP A 15 0.02 5.70 -22.88
C ASP A 15 1.07 4.86 -22.14
N ILE A 16 1.35 5.21 -20.89
CA ILE A 16 2.24 4.45 -20.03
C ILE A 16 1.60 3.10 -19.66
N LEU A 17 0.34 3.10 -19.24
CA LEU A 17 -0.36 1.90 -18.77
C LEU A 17 -0.57 0.86 -19.86
N GLN A 18 -0.75 1.28 -21.11
CA GLN A 18 -0.88 0.39 -22.27
C GLN A 18 0.36 -0.48 -22.52
N ASN A 19 1.52 -0.11 -21.98
CA ASN A 19 2.72 -0.95 -22.08
C ASN A 19 2.74 -2.11 -21.05
N PHE A 20 1.85 -2.11 -20.07
CA PHE A 20 1.86 -3.05 -18.95
C PHE A 20 0.57 -3.86 -18.78
N PHE A 21 -0.51 -3.39 -19.37
CA PHE A 21 -1.82 -4.03 -19.29
C PHE A 21 -2.30 -4.41 -20.67
N ASP A 22 -2.88 -5.60 -20.78
CA ASP A 22 -3.40 -6.11 -22.06
C ASP A 22 -4.56 -5.26 -22.58
N GLU A 23 -5.33 -4.70 -21.67
CA GLU A 23 -6.44 -3.81 -21.98
C GLU A 23 -6.45 -2.62 -21.02
N VAL A 24 -6.53 -1.41 -21.57
CA VAL A 24 -6.68 -0.15 -20.83
C VAL A 24 -7.87 0.59 -21.41
N ASN A 25 -8.95 0.69 -20.62
CA ASN A 25 -10.21 1.30 -21.07
C ASN A 25 -10.61 2.45 -20.14
N LEU A 26 -11.03 3.57 -20.73
CA LEU A 26 -11.67 4.66 -20.03
C LEU A 26 -13.19 4.48 -20.14
N LEU A 27 -13.88 4.38 -19.00
CA LEU A 27 -15.27 4.01 -18.96
C LEU A 27 -16.15 5.15 -18.44
N ASP A 28 -17.19 5.47 -19.17
CA ASP A 28 -18.34 6.16 -18.65
C ASP A 28 -19.36 5.12 -18.15
N VAL A 29 -19.34 4.89 -16.85
CA VAL A 29 -20.18 3.87 -16.20
C VAL A 29 -21.66 4.22 -16.29
N HIS A 30 -22.01 5.51 -16.21
CA HIS A 30 -23.39 5.96 -16.30
C HIS A 30 -23.97 5.78 -17.70
N ALA A 31 -23.18 6.14 -18.72
CA ALA A 31 -23.59 6.01 -20.13
C ALA A 31 -23.39 4.59 -20.68
N ARG A 32 -22.69 3.70 -19.94
CA ARG A 32 -22.27 2.37 -20.40
C ARG A 32 -21.48 2.41 -21.71
N LYS A 33 -20.49 3.29 -21.77
CA LYS A 33 -19.65 3.49 -22.97
C LYS A 33 -18.17 3.41 -22.60
N ILE A 34 -17.40 2.89 -23.54
CA ILE A 34 -15.94 3.06 -23.56
C ILE A 34 -15.65 4.37 -24.28
N LEU A 35 -14.79 5.19 -23.69
CA LEU A 35 -14.43 6.50 -24.23
C LEU A 35 -13.04 6.47 -24.85
N ASP A 36 -12.86 7.24 -25.91
CA ASP A 36 -11.55 7.64 -26.37
C ASP A 36 -10.91 8.59 -25.36
N PRO A 37 -9.71 8.29 -24.86
CA PRO A 37 -9.11 9.12 -23.82
C PRO A 37 -8.66 10.51 -24.31
N HIS A 38 -8.44 10.71 -25.61
CA HIS A 38 -8.04 12.00 -26.19
C HIS A 38 -9.21 12.94 -26.41
N THR A 39 -10.36 12.40 -26.77
CA THR A 39 -11.53 13.20 -27.15
C THR A 39 -12.69 13.12 -26.15
N LEU A 40 -12.62 12.17 -25.21
CA LEU A 40 -13.69 11.80 -24.27
C LEU A 40 -15.02 11.46 -24.97
N GLN A 41 -14.97 11.11 -26.25
CA GLN A 41 -16.13 10.66 -27.02
C GLN A 41 -16.30 9.15 -26.92
N ALA A 42 -17.53 8.68 -27.01
CA ALA A 42 -17.82 7.24 -26.98
C ALA A 42 -17.26 6.54 -28.24
N VAL A 43 -16.48 5.49 -28.04
CA VAL A 43 -15.88 4.67 -29.11
C VAL A 43 -16.63 3.37 -29.29
N SER A 44 -17.10 2.79 -28.18
CA SER A 44 -17.83 1.52 -28.20
C SER A 44 -18.74 1.37 -26.99
N GLU A 45 -19.63 0.38 -27.06
CA GLU A 45 -20.42 -0.08 -25.94
C GLU A 45 -19.54 -0.84 -24.93
N TYR A 46 -20.05 -1.03 -23.71
CA TYR A 46 -19.41 -1.91 -22.73
C TYR A 46 -19.17 -3.30 -23.33
N PRO A 47 -18.02 -3.92 -22.99
CA PRO A 47 -17.76 -5.29 -23.38
C PRO A 47 -18.84 -6.23 -22.80
N SER A 48 -19.31 -7.19 -23.60
CA SER A 48 -20.37 -8.14 -23.23
C SER A 48 -20.06 -8.96 -21.96
N TYR A 49 -18.78 -9.22 -21.66
CA TYR A 49 -18.37 -9.95 -20.45
C TYR A 49 -18.66 -9.19 -19.14
N TRP A 50 -19.04 -7.93 -19.23
CA TRP A 50 -19.45 -7.11 -18.11
C TRP A 50 -20.93 -7.29 -17.77
N GLU A 51 -21.70 -7.83 -18.70
CA GLU A 51 -23.14 -8.11 -18.56
C GLU A 51 -23.42 -9.45 -17.86
N ASP A 52 -22.51 -10.43 -17.97
CA ASP A 52 -22.69 -11.80 -17.48
C ASP A 52 -22.51 -11.99 -15.97
N SER A 53 -22.31 -10.95 -15.18
CA SER A 53 -21.95 -11.08 -13.77
C SER A 53 -23.13 -10.99 -12.79
N GLN A 54 -24.31 -11.45 -13.16
CA GLN A 54 -25.46 -11.53 -12.24
C GLN A 54 -25.20 -12.43 -11.02
N GLU A 55 -24.24 -13.34 -11.09
CA GLU A 55 -23.96 -14.30 -9.99
C GLU A 55 -23.03 -13.79 -8.88
N HIS A 56 -22.34 -12.63 -9.02
CA HIS A 56 -21.21 -12.28 -8.16
C HIS A 56 -21.23 -10.88 -7.53
N GLY A 57 -22.40 -10.24 -7.39
CA GLY A 57 -22.53 -8.92 -6.75
C GLY A 57 -22.26 -7.74 -7.68
N PRO A 58 -22.30 -6.49 -7.19
CA PRO A 58 -22.20 -5.30 -8.02
C PRO A 58 -20.88 -5.24 -8.78
N HIS A 59 -20.94 -4.86 -10.05
CA HIS A 59 -19.79 -4.76 -10.95
C HIS A 59 -18.66 -3.92 -10.37
N THR A 60 -17.41 -4.33 -10.63
CA THR A 60 -16.20 -3.73 -10.07
C THR A 60 -16.08 -2.24 -10.42
N ASP A 61 -16.46 -1.85 -11.62
CA ASP A 61 -16.51 -0.47 -12.12
C ASP A 61 -17.57 0.37 -11.42
N ILE A 62 -18.79 -0.17 -11.25
CA ILE A 62 -19.87 0.50 -10.51
C ILE A 62 -19.46 0.73 -9.06
N ARG A 63 -18.85 -0.26 -8.41
CA ARG A 63 -18.32 -0.11 -7.06
C ARG A 63 -17.22 0.93 -7.00
N CYS A 64 -16.30 0.91 -7.96
CA CYS A 64 -15.21 1.87 -8.05
C CYS A 64 -15.74 3.30 -8.17
N LEU A 65 -16.73 3.53 -9.02
CA LEU A 65 -17.36 4.83 -9.21
C LEU A 65 -18.09 5.30 -7.95
N HIS A 66 -18.88 4.42 -7.34
CA HIS A 66 -19.71 4.75 -6.17
C HIS A 66 -18.86 4.99 -4.91
N GLU A 67 -17.86 4.14 -4.69
CA GLU A 67 -16.97 4.23 -3.52
C GLU A 67 -15.83 5.24 -3.73
N LYS A 68 -15.65 5.79 -4.93
CA LYS A 68 -14.60 6.72 -5.35
C LYS A 68 -13.19 6.24 -4.97
N ARG A 69 -12.99 4.92 -5.06
CA ARG A 69 -11.72 4.26 -4.72
C ARG A 69 -11.37 3.17 -5.73
N ARG A 70 -10.13 2.71 -5.69
CA ARG A 70 -9.69 1.53 -6.44
C ARG A 70 -10.46 0.29 -5.99
N VAL A 71 -10.91 -0.50 -6.95
CA VAL A 71 -11.46 -1.84 -6.75
C VAL A 71 -10.73 -2.81 -7.67
N THR A 72 -10.25 -3.93 -7.12
CA THR A 72 -9.57 -4.98 -7.87
C THR A 72 -10.38 -6.26 -7.81
N ARG A 73 -10.39 -7.04 -8.90
CA ARG A 73 -11.05 -8.34 -8.99
C ARG A 73 -10.22 -9.31 -9.83
N LEU A 74 -10.14 -10.57 -9.38
CA LEU A 74 -9.68 -11.66 -10.22
C LEU A 74 -10.85 -12.22 -11.04
N MET A 75 -10.61 -12.42 -12.32
CA MET A 75 -11.59 -12.97 -13.27
C MET A 75 -10.98 -14.18 -13.95
N THR A 76 -11.75 -15.24 -14.11
CA THR A 76 -11.35 -16.38 -14.98
C THR A 76 -12.15 -16.32 -16.25
N GLN A 77 -11.47 -16.17 -17.38
CA GLN A 77 -12.08 -16.09 -18.70
C GLN A 77 -11.29 -16.98 -19.66
N ASN A 78 -11.97 -17.92 -20.34
CA ASN A 78 -11.36 -18.85 -21.28
C ASN A 78 -10.20 -19.68 -20.67
N GLY A 79 -10.30 -20.07 -19.40
CA GLY A 79 -9.28 -20.84 -18.70
C GLY A 79 -8.05 -20.03 -18.23
N HIS A 80 -8.00 -18.75 -18.47
CA HIS A 80 -6.94 -17.85 -18.01
C HIS A 80 -7.42 -16.98 -16.86
N THR A 81 -6.62 -16.87 -15.81
CA THR A 81 -6.88 -15.92 -14.73
C THR A 81 -6.39 -14.54 -15.18
N LYS A 82 -7.26 -13.55 -15.09
CA LYS A 82 -6.99 -12.15 -15.42
C LYS A 82 -7.26 -11.30 -14.18
N GLU A 83 -6.42 -10.30 -13.97
CA GLU A 83 -6.63 -9.31 -12.93
C GLU A 83 -7.23 -8.04 -13.53
N LEU A 84 -8.37 -7.61 -12.97
CA LEU A 84 -9.07 -6.40 -13.36
C LEU A 84 -8.90 -5.35 -12.25
N HIS A 85 -8.33 -4.21 -12.59
CA HIS A 85 -8.20 -3.06 -11.71
C HIS A 85 -9.05 -1.91 -12.21
N CYS A 86 -9.96 -1.41 -11.38
CA CYS A 86 -10.75 -0.22 -11.68
C CYS A 86 -10.32 0.94 -10.78
N TYR A 87 -10.05 2.09 -11.39
CA TYR A 87 -9.65 3.32 -10.70
C TYR A 87 -10.66 4.41 -10.99
N TYR A 88 -11.17 5.03 -9.92
CA TYR A 88 -11.94 6.25 -10.06
C TYR A 88 -11.04 7.40 -10.53
N VAL A 89 -11.49 8.11 -11.57
CA VAL A 89 -10.84 9.31 -12.10
C VAL A 89 -11.88 10.38 -12.41
N ASN A 90 -11.55 11.62 -12.05
CA ASN A 90 -12.33 12.79 -12.44
C ASN A 90 -11.52 13.54 -13.51
N VAL A 91 -12.08 13.65 -14.69
CA VAL A 91 -11.45 14.30 -15.83
C VAL A 91 -12.24 15.56 -16.17
N GLU A 92 -11.69 16.71 -15.81
CA GLU A 92 -12.31 18.03 -16.05
C GLU A 92 -13.77 18.12 -15.56
N GLY A 93 -14.05 17.53 -14.39
CA GLY A 93 -15.38 17.53 -13.78
C GLY A 93 -16.26 16.33 -14.15
N ARG A 94 -15.80 15.45 -15.05
CA ARG A 94 -16.50 14.23 -15.44
C ARG A 94 -16.00 13.03 -14.64
N GLU A 95 -16.89 12.35 -13.94
CA GLU A 95 -16.59 11.17 -13.15
C GLU A 95 -16.54 9.93 -14.05
N LEU A 96 -15.39 9.30 -14.14
CA LEU A 96 -15.10 8.17 -15.02
C LEU A 96 -14.37 7.07 -14.24
N VAL A 97 -14.24 5.90 -14.87
CA VAL A 97 -13.46 4.78 -14.34
C VAL A 97 -12.40 4.37 -15.36
N LEU A 98 -11.14 4.34 -14.94
CA LEU A 98 -10.05 3.75 -15.70
C LEU A 98 -9.95 2.27 -15.33
N SER A 99 -10.21 1.41 -16.31
CA SER A 99 -10.19 -0.04 -16.20
C SER A 99 -8.93 -0.61 -16.83
N LEU A 100 -8.17 -1.36 -16.05
CA LEU A 100 -6.92 -2.00 -16.46
C LEU A 100 -7.05 -3.51 -16.29
N LYS A 101 -6.71 -4.26 -17.33
CA LYS A 101 -6.78 -5.72 -17.34
C LYS A 101 -5.44 -6.33 -17.70
N ALA A 102 -4.95 -7.24 -16.87
CA ALA A 102 -3.73 -7.99 -17.10
C ALA A 102 -4.02 -9.49 -17.12
N VAL A 103 -3.41 -10.20 -18.08
CA VAL A 103 -3.40 -11.67 -18.09
C VAL A 103 -2.25 -12.13 -17.19
N MET A 104 -2.53 -12.98 -16.23
CA MET A 104 -1.49 -13.62 -15.42
C MET A 104 -0.77 -14.67 -16.28
N THR A 105 0.30 -14.28 -16.96
CA THR A 105 1.21 -15.19 -17.65
C THR A 105 2.48 -15.41 -16.83
N GLU A 106 2.94 -16.65 -16.76
CA GLU A 106 4.08 -17.09 -15.94
C GLU A 106 5.47 -16.59 -16.38
N SER A 107 5.60 -15.70 -17.36
CA SER A 107 6.92 -15.14 -17.73
C SER A 107 6.84 -13.89 -18.57
N LEU A 108 7.20 -12.77 -17.99
CA LEU A 108 7.66 -11.59 -18.73
C LEU A 108 9.19 -11.58 -18.77
N SER A 109 9.79 -12.07 -19.85
CA SER A 109 11.20 -11.82 -20.14
C SER A 109 11.30 -10.49 -20.89
N MET A 110 11.68 -9.42 -20.19
CA MET A 110 11.98 -8.11 -20.77
C MET A 110 13.50 -7.89 -20.79
N ASP A 111 14.02 -7.19 -21.82
CA ASP A 111 15.40 -6.76 -21.87
C ASP A 111 15.72 -5.65 -20.84
N GLU A 112 17.02 -5.46 -20.51
CA GLU A 112 17.43 -4.52 -19.45
C GLU A 112 17.03 -3.06 -19.72
N ALA A 113 16.97 -2.62 -20.96
CA ALA A 113 16.62 -1.23 -21.32
C ALA A 113 15.10 -0.98 -21.17
N GLY A 114 14.27 -1.95 -21.55
CA GLY A 114 12.83 -1.93 -21.31
C GLY A 114 12.49 -1.99 -19.84
N MET A 115 13.27 -2.76 -19.03
CA MET A 115 13.11 -2.81 -17.57
C MET A 115 13.36 -1.46 -16.90
N HIS A 116 14.34 -0.66 -17.34
CA HIS A 116 14.61 0.65 -16.73
C HIS A 116 13.59 1.73 -17.09
N ALA A 117 13.04 1.71 -18.29
CA ALA A 117 11.94 2.61 -18.68
C ALA A 117 10.64 2.20 -18.01
N ALA A 118 10.33 0.91 -17.99
CA ALA A 118 9.20 0.33 -17.28
C ALA A 118 9.29 0.55 -15.77
N ALA A 119 10.48 0.41 -15.16
CA ALA A 119 10.67 0.64 -13.73
C ALA A 119 10.41 2.09 -13.31
N ARG A 120 10.75 3.09 -14.13
CA ARG A 120 10.42 4.51 -13.84
C ARG A 120 8.92 4.77 -13.96
N SER A 121 8.28 4.25 -14.99
CA SER A 121 6.83 4.37 -15.19
C SER A 121 6.04 3.54 -14.17
N LEU A 122 6.53 2.33 -13.82
CA LEU A 122 6.03 1.55 -12.69
C LEU A 122 6.23 2.26 -11.36
N GLN A 123 7.31 3.02 -11.16
CA GLN A 123 7.48 3.78 -9.92
C GLN A 123 6.41 4.86 -9.74
N GLU A 124 5.90 5.48 -10.78
CA GLU A 124 4.79 6.44 -10.68
C GLU A 124 3.42 5.74 -10.54
N VAL A 125 3.17 4.67 -11.29
CA VAL A 125 1.96 3.83 -11.14
C VAL A 125 1.99 3.08 -9.80
N ASN A 126 3.12 2.48 -9.42
CA ASN A 126 3.32 1.77 -8.16
C ASN A 126 3.26 2.69 -6.93
N ARG A 127 3.56 3.99 -7.05
CA ARG A 127 3.33 4.93 -5.95
C ARG A 127 1.91 4.88 -5.41
N ASN A 128 0.94 4.55 -6.23
CA ASN A 128 -0.47 4.54 -5.84
C ASN A 128 -1.04 3.13 -5.58
N VAL A 129 -0.46 2.08 -6.22
CA VAL A 129 -0.86 0.68 -5.99
C VAL A 129 -0.34 0.17 -4.65
N TYR A 130 0.89 0.55 -4.29
CA TYR A 130 1.60 0.06 -3.13
C TYR A 130 1.64 1.04 -1.95
N ARG A 131 0.76 2.06 -1.95
CA ARG A 131 0.68 3.03 -0.85
C ARG A 131 -0.66 2.95 -0.11
N ASP A 132 -0.59 3.14 1.19
CA ASP A 132 -1.76 3.41 2.02
C ASP A 132 -2.25 4.83 1.76
N TYR A 133 -3.50 5.00 1.39
CA TYR A 133 -4.05 6.29 0.94
C TYR A 133 -4.14 7.34 2.07
N VAL A 134 -4.25 6.91 3.34
CA VAL A 134 -4.32 7.82 4.50
C VAL A 134 -2.93 8.33 4.87
N THR A 135 -1.96 7.43 4.97
CA THR A 135 -0.65 7.75 5.54
C THR A 135 0.46 7.94 4.50
N GLY A 136 0.23 7.51 3.26
CA GLY A 136 1.24 7.50 2.20
C GLY A 136 2.44 6.58 2.49
N ALA A 137 2.34 5.70 3.50
CA ALA A 137 3.29 4.62 3.71
C ALA A 137 3.13 3.55 2.62
N PHE A 138 4.09 2.65 2.46
CA PHE A 138 3.84 1.44 1.68
C PHE A 138 2.71 0.63 2.33
N ASN A 139 2.00 -0.16 1.55
CA ASN A 139 0.94 -1.03 2.06
C ASN A 139 1.44 -2.48 2.23
N ARG A 140 0.57 -3.35 2.74
CA ARG A 140 0.85 -4.79 2.94
C ARG A 140 1.27 -5.46 1.63
N GLU A 141 0.58 -5.17 0.53
CA GLU A 141 0.84 -5.79 -0.76
C GLU A 141 2.27 -5.54 -1.27
N TYR A 142 2.79 -4.33 -1.05
CA TYR A 142 4.19 -4.01 -1.36
C TYR A 142 5.17 -4.87 -0.55
N LEU A 143 4.92 -5.04 0.75
CA LEU A 143 5.75 -5.88 1.61
C LEU A 143 5.75 -7.34 1.14
N ASP A 144 4.55 -7.88 0.89
CA ASP A 144 4.36 -9.29 0.58
C ASP A 144 4.93 -9.67 -0.80
N THR A 145 4.86 -8.76 -1.78
CA THR A 145 5.20 -9.07 -3.18
C THR A 145 6.54 -8.50 -3.63
N VAL A 146 6.83 -7.24 -3.33
CA VAL A 146 8.02 -6.55 -3.86
C VAL A 146 9.16 -6.52 -2.86
N TYR A 147 8.88 -6.04 -1.65
CA TYR A 147 9.94 -5.83 -0.67
C TYR A 147 10.53 -7.14 -0.13
N SER A 148 9.72 -8.18 0.01
CA SER A 148 10.18 -9.52 0.38
C SER A 148 11.28 -10.04 -0.54
N GLU A 149 11.18 -9.82 -1.84
CA GLU A 149 12.19 -10.24 -2.81
C GLU A 149 13.44 -9.35 -2.77
N ILE A 150 13.28 -8.05 -2.49
CA ILE A 150 14.41 -7.13 -2.28
C ILE A 150 15.23 -7.60 -1.06
N VAL A 151 14.56 -7.90 0.06
CA VAL A 151 15.21 -8.37 1.29
C VAL A 151 15.95 -9.68 1.06
N LYS A 152 15.35 -10.65 0.40
CA LYS A 152 16.02 -11.92 0.05
C LYS A 152 17.33 -11.68 -0.71
N LYS A 153 17.32 -10.79 -1.71
CA LYS A 153 18.51 -10.44 -2.50
C LYS A 153 19.57 -9.76 -1.65
N LYS A 154 19.18 -8.83 -0.77
CA LYS A 154 20.12 -8.13 0.13
C LYS A 154 20.73 -9.07 1.16
N ALA A 155 19.92 -9.93 1.78
CA ALA A 155 20.41 -10.95 2.72
C ALA A 155 21.37 -11.94 2.05
N ALA A 156 21.13 -12.32 0.79
CA ALA A 156 22.05 -13.15 0.01
C ALA A 156 23.39 -12.45 -0.27
N GLN A 157 23.43 -11.11 -0.23
CA GLN A 157 24.67 -10.30 -0.33
C GLN A 157 25.35 -10.08 1.02
N GLY A 158 24.82 -10.68 2.10
CA GLY A 158 25.37 -10.52 3.46
C GLY A 158 24.98 -9.19 4.13
N ILE A 159 23.94 -8.52 3.64
CA ILE A 159 23.42 -7.31 4.27
C ILE A 159 22.40 -7.72 5.33
N ASP A 160 22.62 -7.32 6.57
CA ASP A 160 21.69 -7.54 7.66
C ASP A 160 20.40 -6.72 7.43
N VAL A 161 19.25 -7.34 7.68
CA VAL A 161 17.95 -6.67 7.59
C VAL A 161 17.14 -6.93 8.86
N CYS A 162 16.82 -5.86 9.57
CA CYS A 162 16.03 -5.90 10.79
C CYS A 162 14.62 -5.37 10.53
N PHE A 163 13.66 -5.90 11.27
CA PHE A 163 12.26 -5.53 11.19
C PHE A 163 11.71 -5.16 12.56
N ALA A 164 10.82 -4.16 12.57
CA ALA A 164 9.96 -3.86 13.71
C ALA A 164 8.51 -3.77 13.26
N MET A 165 7.61 -4.36 14.03
CA MET A 165 6.17 -4.10 13.92
C MET A 165 5.77 -3.20 15.07
N VAL A 166 5.33 -1.99 14.73
CA VAL A 166 4.93 -0.94 15.68
C VAL A 166 3.41 -0.85 15.66
N SER A 167 2.79 -0.97 16.80
CA SER A 167 1.35 -0.79 16.98
C SER A 167 1.05 0.38 17.90
N VAL A 168 0.14 1.24 17.47
CA VAL A 168 -0.42 2.27 18.36
C VAL A 168 -1.35 1.62 19.37
N ASP A 169 -1.06 1.80 20.65
CA ASP A 169 -1.85 1.21 21.72
C ASP A 169 -3.20 1.91 21.87
N LYS A 170 -4.22 1.12 22.21
CA LYS A 170 -5.58 1.61 22.53
C LYS A 170 -6.19 2.50 21.43
N LEU A 171 -5.88 2.22 20.16
CA LEU A 171 -6.39 2.99 19.01
C LEU A 171 -7.92 2.99 18.97
N ASP A 172 -8.57 1.90 19.42
CA ASP A 172 -10.02 1.82 19.55
C ASP A 172 -10.58 2.83 20.57
N ASN A 173 -9.85 3.10 21.66
CA ASN A 173 -10.25 4.14 22.59
C ASN A 173 -10.17 5.54 21.96
N ILE A 174 -9.13 5.79 21.15
CA ILE A 174 -9.01 7.03 20.38
C ILE A 174 -10.17 7.15 19.39
N HIS A 175 -10.50 6.07 18.69
CA HIS A 175 -11.65 6.03 17.78
C HIS A 175 -12.97 6.32 18.50
N ASN A 176 -13.21 5.64 19.62
CA ASN A 176 -14.46 5.79 20.39
C ASN A 176 -14.62 7.19 21.02
N GLN A 177 -13.51 7.81 21.44
CA GLN A 177 -13.53 9.11 22.12
C GLN A 177 -13.51 10.30 21.16
N TYR A 178 -12.77 10.18 20.04
CA TYR A 178 -12.47 11.29 19.14
C TYR A 178 -12.94 11.08 17.70
N GLY A 179 -13.39 9.87 17.36
CA GLY A 179 -13.85 9.51 16.03
C GLY A 179 -12.74 9.09 15.05
N ARG A 180 -13.16 8.73 13.84
CA ARG A 180 -12.27 8.17 12.81
C ARG A 180 -11.19 9.15 12.35
N SER A 181 -11.52 10.43 12.21
CA SER A 181 -10.56 11.45 11.79
C SER A 181 -9.36 11.55 12.73
N ALA A 182 -9.57 11.43 14.04
CA ALA A 182 -8.49 11.43 15.01
C ALA A 182 -7.56 10.22 14.86
N VAL A 183 -8.11 9.05 14.55
CA VAL A 183 -7.34 7.84 14.23
C VAL A 183 -6.47 8.07 12.98
N ASP A 184 -7.04 8.63 11.92
CA ASP A 184 -6.33 8.90 10.67
C ASP A 184 -5.18 9.90 10.88
N ILE A 185 -5.41 10.96 11.69
CA ILE A 185 -4.38 11.95 12.04
C ILE A 185 -3.26 11.30 12.88
N VAL A 186 -3.62 10.50 13.90
CA VAL A 186 -2.62 9.79 14.72
C VAL A 186 -1.79 8.84 13.87
N MET A 187 -2.43 8.04 13.01
CA MET A 187 -1.70 7.11 12.14
C MET A 187 -0.81 7.84 11.10
N GLY A 188 -1.28 8.94 10.54
CA GLY A 188 -0.49 9.80 9.66
C GLY A 188 0.74 10.37 10.37
N TYR A 189 0.58 10.85 11.61
CA TYR A 189 1.67 11.34 12.43
C TYR A 189 2.70 10.24 12.75
N VAL A 190 2.23 9.06 13.18
CA VAL A 190 3.09 7.90 13.50
C VAL A 190 3.92 7.50 12.28
N VAL A 191 3.30 7.37 11.12
CA VAL A 191 4.04 7.05 9.88
C VAL A 191 5.06 8.14 9.53
N SER A 192 4.72 9.41 9.72
CA SER A 192 5.64 10.53 9.49
C SER A 192 6.83 10.49 10.45
N LEU A 193 6.58 10.21 11.73
CA LEU A 193 7.61 10.03 12.74
C LEU A 193 8.56 8.88 12.37
N LEU A 194 8.03 7.71 12.00
CA LEU A 194 8.84 6.55 11.60
C LEU A 194 9.66 6.84 10.34
N LYS A 195 9.10 7.51 9.34
CA LYS A 195 9.83 7.93 8.14
C LYS A 195 10.96 8.90 8.47
N GLN A 196 10.70 9.88 9.34
CA GLN A 196 11.71 10.82 9.79
C GLN A 196 12.85 10.10 10.52
N GLN A 197 12.54 9.17 11.41
CA GLN A 197 13.52 8.36 12.13
C GLN A 197 14.39 7.52 11.17
N ILE A 198 13.80 6.88 10.16
CA ILE A 198 14.56 6.17 9.12
C ILE A 198 15.52 7.13 8.40
N ASN A 199 15.03 8.26 7.93
CA ASN A 199 15.85 9.24 7.19
C ASN A 199 17.01 9.78 8.02
N MET A 200 16.85 9.91 9.33
CA MET A 200 17.90 10.39 10.24
C MET A 200 18.92 9.32 10.63
N GLN A 201 18.48 8.08 10.78
CA GLN A 201 19.27 7.00 11.37
C GLN A 201 19.85 6.02 10.35
N VAL A 202 19.22 5.88 9.19
CA VAL A 202 19.52 4.83 8.21
C VAL A 202 19.41 5.38 6.79
N ARG A 203 20.32 4.95 5.91
CA ARG A 203 20.24 5.32 4.49
C ARG A 203 19.18 4.54 3.72
N ASP A 204 18.97 3.27 4.11
CA ASP A 204 18.05 2.37 3.44
C ASP A 204 17.11 1.71 4.46
N GLY A 205 15.82 1.92 4.28
CA GLY A 205 14.78 1.38 5.14
C GLY A 205 13.39 1.61 4.57
N LEU A 206 12.40 0.97 5.16
CA LEU A 206 11.02 1.00 4.70
C LEU A 206 10.07 1.27 5.86
N VAL A 207 9.00 2.03 5.58
CA VAL A 207 7.81 2.12 6.43
C VAL A 207 6.61 1.67 5.62
N ALA A 208 5.92 0.63 6.12
CA ALA A 208 4.71 0.10 5.52
C ALA A 208 3.58 -0.05 6.54
N LYS A 209 2.36 0.31 6.16
CA LYS A 209 1.17 0.12 6.98
C LYS A 209 0.51 -1.22 6.64
N LEU A 210 0.39 -2.11 7.63
CA LEU A 210 -0.24 -3.42 7.44
C LEU A 210 -1.76 -3.39 7.55
N GLY A 211 -2.30 -2.46 8.32
CA GLY A 211 -3.73 -2.30 8.60
C GLY A 211 -3.98 -1.91 10.06
N GLY A 212 -5.15 -1.38 10.37
CA GLY A 212 -5.51 -0.96 11.71
C GLY A 212 -4.45 -0.06 12.36
N SER A 213 -3.94 -0.48 13.51
CA SER A 213 -2.90 0.22 14.30
C SER A 213 -1.47 -0.16 13.93
N CYS A 214 -1.25 -1.13 13.01
CA CYS A 214 0.07 -1.75 12.80
C CYS A 214 0.82 -1.13 11.62
N VAL A 215 2.08 -0.77 11.87
CA VAL A 215 3.04 -0.27 10.90
C VAL A 215 4.31 -1.13 10.99
N VAL A 216 4.85 -1.57 9.87
CA VAL A 216 6.16 -2.23 9.79
C VAL A 216 7.21 -1.22 9.42
N LEU A 217 8.31 -1.26 10.13
CA LEU A 217 9.55 -0.56 9.83
C LEU A 217 10.62 -1.61 9.54
N SER A 218 11.39 -1.43 8.48
CA SER A 218 12.60 -2.23 8.23
C SER A 218 13.81 -1.34 8.13
N CYS A 219 14.96 -1.91 8.48
CA CYS A 219 16.25 -1.25 8.46
C CYS A 219 17.29 -2.21 7.88
N GLU A 220 18.13 -1.70 6.97
CA GLU A 220 19.15 -2.46 6.28
C GLU A 220 20.54 -2.04 6.75
N GLY A 221 21.46 -3.03 6.81
CA GLY A 221 22.87 -2.80 7.15
C GLY A 221 23.12 -2.35 8.60
N ARG A 222 22.21 -2.64 9.52
CA ARG A 222 22.33 -2.32 10.93
C ARG A 222 22.35 -3.60 11.77
N ASP A 223 23.27 -3.66 12.72
CA ASP A 223 23.31 -4.71 13.73
C ASP A 223 21.99 -4.76 14.52
N TYR A 224 21.51 -5.98 14.82
CA TYR A 224 20.21 -6.18 15.47
C TYR A 224 20.16 -5.57 16.88
N ALA A 225 21.24 -5.65 17.67
CA ALA A 225 21.26 -5.07 19.00
C ALA A 225 21.12 -3.52 18.94
N ALA A 226 21.83 -2.88 18.02
CA ALA A 226 21.69 -1.44 17.79
C ALA A 226 20.30 -1.06 17.25
N PHE A 227 19.67 -1.94 16.47
CA PHE A 227 18.29 -1.75 16.02
C PHE A 227 17.30 -1.83 17.17
N VAL A 228 17.44 -2.80 18.06
CA VAL A 228 16.60 -2.94 19.27
C VAL A 228 16.72 -1.71 20.17
N GLN A 229 17.94 -1.22 20.40
CA GLN A 229 18.14 0.00 21.18
C GLN A 229 17.42 1.21 20.54
N TRP A 230 17.51 1.36 19.24
CA TRP A 230 16.79 2.42 18.53
C TRP A 230 15.26 2.30 18.69
N MET A 231 14.71 1.09 18.67
CA MET A 231 13.28 0.87 18.91
C MET A 231 12.87 1.20 20.36
N GLN A 232 13.75 1.00 21.33
CA GLN A 232 13.53 1.45 22.73
C GLN A 232 13.45 2.99 22.81
N GLU A 233 14.39 3.68 22.17
CA GLU A 233 14.40 5.15 22.11
C GLU A 233 13.15 5.70 21.39
N LEU A 234 12.66 4.99 20.37
CA LEU A 234 11.42 5.32 19.68
C LEU A 234 10.19 5.21 20.60
N CYS A 235 10.10 4.16 21.42
CA CYS A 235 9.03 4.03 22.42
C CYS A 235 9.08 5.17 23.45
N GLU A 236 10.26 5.56 23.90
CA GLU A 236 10.42 6.71 24.82
C GLU A 236 10.01 8.04 24.18
N THR A 237 10.33 8.21 22.90
CA THR A 237 9.91 9.38 22.14
C THR A 237 8.39 9.44 22.03
N ALA A 238 7.74 8.33 21.68
CA ALA A 238 6.29 8.26 21.57
C ALA A 238 5.56 8.61 22.88
N ARG A 239 6.08 8.21 24.03
CA ARG A 239 5.51 8.58 25.36
C ARG A 239 5.49 10.08 25.61
N LYS A 240 6.43 10.82 25.01
CA LYS A 240 6.55 12.29 25.16
C LYS A 240 5.71 13.05 24.13
N GLU A 241 5.37 12.39 23.05
CA GLU A 241 4.63 12.98 21.94
C GLU A 241 3.13 13.06 22.20
N CYS A 242 2.49 14.00 21.55
CA CYS A 242 1.04 14.04 21.44
C CYS A 242 0.66 14.66 20.09
N VAL A 243 -0.43 14.20 19.53
CA VAL A 243 -1.03 14.78 18.32
C VAL A 243 -2.11 15.78 18.72
N VAL A 244 -2.13 16.93 18.07
CA VAL A 244 -3.18 17.93 18.28
C VAL A 244 -4.19 17.82 17.15
N ASP A 245 -5.40 17.38 17.46
CA ASP A 245 -6.54 17.35 16.55
C ASP A 245 -7.60 18.35 17.05
N ILE A 246 -7.93 19.33 16.20
CA ILE A 246 -8.99 20.33 16.41
C ILE A 246 -9.20 20.68 17.90
N TYR A 247 -8.15 21.24 18.55
CA TYR A 247 -8.14 21.66 19.97
C TYR A 247 -7.99 20.55 21.01
N LYS A 248 -7.75 19.29 20.64
CA LYS A 248 -7.54 18.18 21.59
C LYS A 248 -6.14 17.61 21.45
N ARG A 249 -5.54 17.29 22.58
CA ARG A 249 -4.25 16.56 22.64
C ARG A 249 -4.51 15.08 22.79
N VAL A 250 -4.15 14.31 21.78
CA VAL A 250 -4.25 12.85 21.80
C VAL A 250 -2.88 12.29 22.14
N LYS A 251 -2.78 11.62 23.29
CA LYS A 251 -1.58 10.87 23.71
C LYS A 251 -1.71 9.42 23.25
N PHE A 252 -0.60 8.83 22.91
CA PHE A 252 -0.52 7.43 22.51
C PHE A 252 0.81 6.83 22.99
N THR A 253 0.88 5.50 23.04
CA THR A 253 2.08 4.71 23.28
C THR A 253 2.21 3.67 22.18
N PHE A 254 3.36 3.01 22.13
CA PHE A 254 3.64 1.94 21.19
C PHE A 254 3.85 0.61 21.89
N SER A 255 3.23 -0.43 21.35
CA SER A 255 3.71 -1.79 21.49
C SER A 255 4.57 -2.11 20.27
N VAL A 256 5.78 -2.59 20.50
CA VAL A 256 6.76 -2.86 19.43
C VAL A 256 7.25 -4.29 19.53
N ALA A 257 7.29 -4.97 18.40
CA ALA A 257 7.96 -6.26 18.23
C ALA A 257 9.10 -6.10 17.23
N THR A 258 10.24 -6.72 17.48
CA THR A 258 11.39 -6.71 16.57
C THR A 258 11.78 -8.11 16.16
N ALA A 259 12.39 -8.26 14.97
CA ALA A 259 12.95 -9.50 14.46
C ALA A 259 14.14 -9.22 13.55
N ASP A 260 15.12 -10.11 13.57
CA ASP A 260 16.19 -10.19 12.58
C ASP A 260 15.74 -11.09 11.43
N TRP A 261 16.10 -10.73 10.19
CA TRP A 261 15.82 -11.58 9.03
C TRP A 261 16.36 -13.01 9.18
N ALA A 262 17.51 -13.16 9.82
CA ALA A 262 18.15 -14.45 10.04
C ALA A 262 17.32 -15.43 10.87
N GLU A 263 16.34 -14.95 11.66
CA GLU A 263 15.50 -15.79 12.51
C GLU A 263 14.55 -16.70 11.70
N ARG A 264 14.11 -16.26 10.51
CA ARG A 264 13.17 -17.02 9.67
C ARG A 264 13.59 -17.13 8.20
N ARG A 265 14.35 -16.15 7.67
CA ARG A 265 14.86 -16.08 6.29
C ARG A 265 13.77 -16.04 5.20
N ASP A 266 12.57 -15.74 5.58
CA ASP A 266 11.44 -15.46 4.68
C ASP A 266 10.49 -14.46 5.33
N TRP A 267 9.82 -13.68 4.50
CA TRP A 267 8.95 -12.60 4.98
C TRP A 267 7.72 -13.13 5.74
N GLN A 268 7.13 -14.23 5.30
CA GLN A 268 5.94 -14.77 5.96
C GLN A 268 6.27 -15.26 7.38
N GLY A 269 7.42 -15.90 7.56
CA GLY A 269 7.93 -16.31 8.86
C GLY A 269 8.24 -15.12 9.77
N ILE A 270 8.89 -14.08 9.22
CA ILE A 270 9.15 -12.82 9.95
C ILE A 270 7.85 -12.13 10.36
N ALA A 271 6.88 -12.02 9.45
CA ALA A 271 5.59 -11.38 9.75
C ALA A 271 4.84 -12.13 10.85
N THR A 272 4.83 -13.46 10.83
CA THR A 272 4.22 -14.29 11.87
C THR A 272 4.91 -14.10 13.21
N LEU A 273 6.25 -14.12 13.23
CA LEU A 273 7.04 -13.91 14.44
C LEU A 273 6.79 -12.53 15.06
N LEU A 274 6.75 -11.48 14.23
CA LEU A 274 6.46 -10.13 14.69
C LEU A 274 5.03 -10.01 15.24
N ASP A 275 4.05 -10.68 14.64
CA ASP A 275 2.66 -10.67 15.12
C ASP A 275 2.52 -11.38 16.48
N ASP A 276 3.20 -12.51 16.67
CA ASP A 276 3.22 -13.24 17.94
C ASP A 276 3.87 -12.40 19.06
N ARG A 277 5.03 -11.79 18.78
CA ARG A 277 5.73 -10.89 19.71
C ARG A 277 4.88 -9.64 20.03
N LEU A 278 4.21 -9.08 19.04
CA LEU A 278 3.34 -7.92 19.24
C LEU A 278 2.10 -8.28 20.07
N ARG A 279 1.58 -9.49 19.90
CA ARG A 279 0.50 -10.01 20.75
C ARG A 279 0.97 -10.11 22.20
N ALA A 280 2.15 -10.68 22.45
CA ALA A 280 2.73 -10.74 23.79
C ALA A 280 2.96 -9.34 24.40
N ALA A 281 3.36 -8.35 23.60
CA ALA A 281 3.46 -6.96 24.06
C ALA A 281 2.11 -6.40 24.53
N ARG A 282 1.05 -6.65 23.76
CA ARG A 282 -0.32 -6.22 24.12
C ARG A 282 -0.86 -6.90 25.36
N GLU A 283 -0.60 -8.20 25.53
CA GLU A 283 -0.99 -8.98 26.71
C GLU A 283 -0.30 -8.49 27.99
N ARG A 284 0.92 -7.95 27.88
CA ARG A 284 1.64 -7.28 28.98
C ARG A 284 1.09 -5.89 29.31
N GLY A 285 0.03 -5.43 28.62
CA GLY A 285 -0.61 -4.13 28.84
C GLY A 285 -0.27 -3.05 27.82
N GLY A 286 0.57 -3.35 26.86
CA GLY A 286 1.09 -2.41 25.86
C GLY A 286 2.26 -1.56 26.38
N ASP A 287 2.62 -0.51 25.64
CA ASP A 287 3.72 0.41 25.95
C ASP A 287 5.05 -0.29 26.22
N CYS A 288 5.36 -1.30 25.45
CA CYS A 288 6.58 -2.09 25.62
C CYS A 288 7.14 -2.63 24.30
N LEU A 289 8.42 -2.98 24.34
CA LEU A 289 9.15 -3.65 23.27
C LEU A 289 9.33 -5.14 23.60
N VAL A 290 9.07 -6.01 22.62
CA VAL A 290 9.32 -7.46 22.71
C VAL A 290 10.28 -7.88 21.60
N THR A 291 11.36 -8.56 21.97
CA THR A 291 12.45 -9.00 21.08
C THR A 291 12.55 -10.52 20.98
N GLU A 292 11.90 -11.26 21.89
CA GLU A 292 11.94 -12.73 22.03
C GLU A 292 10.55 -13.27 22.37
#